data_1ea492642dad30e93f8ce6ac16cb878c
#
_entry.id   1ea492642dad30e93f8ce6ac16cb878c
#
_cell.length_a   1.000
_cell.length_b   1.000
_cell.length_c   1.000
_cell.angle_alpha   90.00
_cell.angle_beta   90.00
_cell.angle_gamma   90.00
#
_symmetry.space_group_name_H-M   'P 1'
#
loop_
_entity.id
_entity.type
_entity.pdbx_description
1 polymer ?
#
loop_
_entity_poly.entity_id
_entity_poly.type
_entity_poly.pdbx_seq_one_letter_code
_entity_poly.pdbx_strand_id
1 'polypeptide(L)'
;VDIGKSGNPLNLWGMELGWTVIELQAAQQVGRPIDTQKYDGMQLKWQMDNDEQVYVGDSALNLKGLVTLDGVPVNNAAKTWATSTPDEIRASINQVLSDAWAASGYSVVPRDLLIPPEQFALLSSIIVSSAGNQSLLTNLQTNT
;
A
#
# COMPACT_ATOMS: atom_id res chain seq x y z
N VAL A 1 27.17 -18.23 20.75
CA VAL A 1 25.94 -17.74 20.11
C VAL A 1 25.60 -16.41 20.79
N ASP A 2 25.82 -15.30 20.09
CA ASP A 2 25.53 -13.99 20.60
C ASP A 2 24.04 -13.71 20.39
N ILE A 3 23.26 -13.63 21.46
CA ILE A 3 21.84 -13.31 21.40
C ILE A 3 21.73 -11.79 21.52
N GLY A 4 21.86 -11.11 20.40
CA GLY A 4 21.64 -9.68 20.31
C GLY A 4 20.19 -9.33 20.62
N LYS A 5 19.96 -8.31 21.44
CA LYS A 5 18.65 -7.69 21.65
C LYS A 5 18.57 -6.42 20.80
N SER A 6 17.61 -6.35 19.90
CA SER A 6 17.23 -5.09 19.24
C SER A 6 15.96 -4.57 19.89
N GLY A 7 15.95 -3.31 20.31
CA GLY A 7 14.75 -2.64 20.81
C GLY A 7 13.99 -2.01 19.65
N ASN A 8 12.70 -2.34 19.51
CA ASN A 8 11.81 -1.61 18.60
C ASN A 8 11.02 -0.58 19.40
N PRO A 9 10.92 0.68 18.94
CA PRO A 9 10.11 1.68 19.59
C PRO A 9 8.63 1.31 19.51
N LEU A 10 7.92 1.50 20.61
CA LEU A 10 6.47 1.38 20.66
C LEU A 10 5.89 2.79 20.71
N ASN A 11 5.03 3.11 19.75
CA ASN A 11 4.35 4.39 19.70
C ASN A 11 2.90 4.24 20.14
N LEU A 12 2.44 5.25 20.87
CA LEU A 12 1.06 5.36 21.26
C LEU A 12 0.34 6.27 20.28
N TRP A 13 -0.70 5.75 19.65
CA TRP A 13 -1.62 6.53 18.83
C TRP A 13 -2.90 6.80 19.65
N GLY A 14 -3.41 8.02 19.54
CA GLY A 14 -4.66 8.39 20.22
C GLY A 14 -5.32 9.54 19.50
N MET A 15 -6.66 9.56 19.55
CA MET A 15 -7.49 10.65 19.05
C MET A 15 -8.56 10.97 20.07
N GLU A 16 -8.78 12.27 20.31
CA GLU A 16 -9.80 12.75 21.20
C GLU A 16 -11.04 13.18 20.41
N LEU A 17 -12.22 12.76 20.86
CA LEU A 17 -13.49 13.19 20.33
C LEU A 17 -14.14 14.17 21.32
N GLY A 18 -14.40 15.39 20.85
CA GLY A 18 -15.10 16.41 21.62
C GLY A 18 -16.45 16.76 20.99
N TRP A 19 -17.45 17.03 21.83
CA TRP A 19 -18.75 17.57 21.42
C TRP A 19 -19.03 18.83 22.19
N THR A 20 -19.48 19.85 21.51
CA THR A 20 -20.03 21.04 22.16
C THR A 20 -21.50 20.81 22.47
N VAL A 21 -22.00 21.46 23.54
CA VAL A 21 -23.42 21.39 23.92
C VAL A 21 -24.33 21.85 22.80
N ILE A 22 -23.88 22.85 22.01
CA ILE A 22 -24.62 23.40 20.88
C ILE A 22 -24.73 22.38 19.76
N GLU A 23 -23.65 21.64 19.46
CA GLU A 23 -23.66 20.57 18.45
C GLU A 23 -24.62 19.45 18.84
N LEU A 24 -24.63 19.04 20.11
CA LEU A 24 -25.53 18.01 20.61
C LEU A 24 -27.00 18.44 20.51
N GLN A 25 -27.31 19.68 20.86
CA GLN A 25 -28.67 20.23 20.74
C GLN A 25 -29.12 20.34 19.29
N ALA A 26 -28.24 20.83 18.39
CA ALA A 26 -28.52 20.91 16.97
C ALA A 26 -28.74 19.53 16.35
N ALA A 27 -27.94 18.54 16.73
CA ALA A 27 -28.09 17.16 16.26
C ALA A 27 -29.41 16.53 16.67
N GLN A 28 -29.85 16.77 17.90
CA GLN A 28 -31.14 16.32 18.41
C GLN A 28 -32.33 16.93 17.64
N GLN A 29 -32.25 18.21 17.30
CA GLN A 29 -33.28 18.90 16.53
C GLN A 29 -33.42 18.36 15.08
N VAL A 30 -32.29 17.97 14.48
CA VAL A 30 -32.24 17.48 13.07
C VAL A 30 -32.40 15.97 13.02
N GLY A 31 -32.41 15.26 14.16
CA GLY A 31 -32.50 13.80 14.23
C GLY A 31 -31.29 13.07 13.63
N ARG A 32 -30.13 13.73 13.57
CA ARG A 32 -28.88 13.11 13.07
C ARG A 32 -28.01 12.66 14.25
N PRO A 33 -27.56 11.40 14.27
CA PRO A 33 -26.66 10.90 15.29
C PRO A 33 -25.23 11.42 15.04
N ILE A 34 -24.90 12.59 15.60
CA ILE A 34 -23.59 13.23 15.40
C ILE A 34 -22.47 12.43 16.06
N ASP A 35 -22.79 11.68 17.09
CA ASP A 35 -21.85 10.81 17.82
C ASP A 35 -21.31 9.70 16.94
N THR A 36 -22.21 9.03 16.21
CA THR A 36 -21.83 7.97 15.26
C THR A 36 -20.98 8.50 14.14
N GLN A 37 -21.31 9.65 13.57
CA GLN A 37 -20.54 10.23 12.48
C GLN A 37 -19.09 10.60 12.90
N LYS A 38 -18.94 11.20 14.09
CA LYS A 38 -17.59 11.51 14.61
C LYS A 38 -16.81 10.24 14.94
N TYR A 39 -17.48 9.23 15.49
CA TYR A 39 -16.87 7.93 15.75
C TYR A 39 -16.43 7.20 14.49
N ASP A 40 -17.28 7.16 13.48
CA ASP A 40 -16.97 6.57 12.16
C ASP A 40 -15.81 7.30 11.48
N GLY A 41 -15.78 8.64 11.58
CA GLY A 41 -14.66 9.45 11.10
C GLY A 41 -13.36 9.15 11.83
N MET A 42 -13.39 8.94 13.14
CA MET A 42 -12.24 8.53 13.92
C MET A 42 -11.75 7.13 13.52
N GLN A 43 -12.65 6.17 13.33
CA GLN A 43 -12.29 4.84 12.88
C GLN A 43 -11.64 4.86 11.50
N LEU A 44 -12.21 5.63 10.56
CA LEU A 44 -11.65 5.80 9.23
C LEU A 44 -10.24 6.40 9.30
N LYS A 45 -10.07 7.46 10.09
CA LYS A 45 -8.75 8.08 10.26
C LYS A 45 -7.74 7.11 10.87
N TRP A 46 -8.14 6.34 11.86
CA TRP A 46 -7.29 5.31 12.45
C TRP A 46 -6.86 4.24 11.43
N GLN A 47 -7.79 3.78 10.60
CA GLN A 47 -7.48 2.81 9.54
C GLN A 47 -6.48 3.38 8.53
N MET A 48 -6.67 4.64 8.11
CA MET A 48 -5.77 5.31 7.18
C MET A 48 -4.38 5.50 7.78
N ASP A 49 -4.29 5.96 9.04
CA ASP A 49 -3.01 6.17 9.71
C ASP A 49 -2.29 4.84 9.96
N ASN A 50 -3.03 3.79 10.31
CA ASN A 50 -2.46 2.47 10.49
C ASN A 50 -1.95 1.87 9.18
N ASP A 51 -2.68 2.07 8.08
CA ASP A 51 -2.26 1.64 6.75
C ASP A 51 -0.97 2.36 6.33
N GLU A 52 -0.92 3.69 6.46
CA GLU A 52 0.26 4.49 6.17
C GLU A 52 1.45 4.06 7.03
N GLN A 53 1.23 3.83 8.32
CA GLN A 53 2.27 3.44 9.26
C GLN A 53 2.84 2.05 8.95
N VAL A 54 2.01 1.09 8.54
CA VAL A 54 2.45 -0.26 8.17
C VAL A 54 3.28 -0.24 6.88
N TYR A 55 2.86 0.50 5.87
CA TYR A 55 3.55 0.49 4.58
C TYR A 55 4.71 1.47 4.52
N VAL A 56 4.52 2.70 4.93
CA VAL A 56 5.52 3.78 4.78
C VAL A 56 6.28 4.03 6.08
N GLY A 57 5.63 3.86 7.21
CA GLY A 57 6.15 4.22 8.52
C GLY A 57 5.96 5.70 8.83
N ASP A 58 6.56 6.15 9.91
CA ASP A 58 6.57 7.56 10.33
C ASP A 58 8.01 8.02 10.59
N SER A 59 8.52 8.86 9.70
CA SER A 59 9.88 9.39 9.80
C SER A 59 10.12 10.30 11.00
N ALA A 60 9.08 11.00 11.48
CA ALA A 60 9.16 11.87 12.64
C ALA A 60 9.34 11.07 13.94
N LEU A 61 8.79 9.86 13.97
CA LEU A 61 8.90 8.92 15.08
C LEU A 61 10.01 7.88 14.89
N ASN A 62 10.78 7.98 13.81
CA ASN A 62 11.80 7.01 13.40
C ASN A 62 11.24 5.58 13.28
N LEU A 63 10.00 5.46 12.85
CA LEU A 63 9.36 4.19 12.52
C LEU A 63 9.52 3.90 11.04
N LYS A 64 9.96 2.69 10.73
CA LYS A 64 10.06 2.20 9.36
C LYS A 64 8.88 1.31 9.03
N GLY A 65 8.28 1.53 7.86
CA GLY A 65 7.25 0.67 7.30
C GLY A 65 7.85 -0.40 6.38
N LEU A 66 7.00 -1.22 5.81
CA LEU A 66 7.41 -2.33 4.93
C LEU A 66 8.26 -1.88 3.74
N VAL A 67 7.94 -0.73 3.14
CA VAL A 67 8.68 -0.22 1.96
C VAL A 67 9.90 0.63 2.33
N THR A 68 10.03 1.03 3.59
CA THR A 68 11.15 1.85 4.09
C THR A 68 12.09 1.09 5.01
N LEU A 69 11.84 -0.22 5.21
CA LEU A 69 12.65 -1.07 6.08
C LEU A 69 14.07 -1.20 5.52
N ASP A 70 15.07 -1.17 6.43
CA ASP A 70 16.46 -1.37 6.05
C ASP A 70 16.67 -2.79 5.48
N GLY A 71 17.42 -2.86 4.37
CA GLY A 71 17.69 -4.13 3.71
C GLY A 71 16.67 -4.55 2.65
N VAL A 72 15.59 -3.80 2.47
CA VAL A 72 14.70 -4.00 1.31
C VAL A 72 15.40 -3.47 0.06
N PRO A 73 15.68 -4.30 -0.95
CA PRO A 73 16.32 -3.84 -2.17
C PRO A 73 15.38 -2.90 -2.94
N VAL A 74 15.91 -1.75 -3.36
CA VAL A 74 15.18 -0.76 -4.15
C VAL A 74 15.80 -0.69 -5.53
N ASN A 75 15.02 -1.04 -6.54
CA ASN A 75 15.42 -0.93 -7.94
C ASN A 75 14.57 0.14 -8.64
N ASN A 76 15.22 1.03 -9.37
CA ASN A 76 14.53 2.01 -10.18
C ASN A 76 14.24 1.44 -11.56
N ALA A 77 13.00 1.53 -12.02
CA ALA A 77 12.66 1.20 -13.39
C ALA A 77 13.35 2.18 -14.36
N ALA A 78 13.83 1.66 -15.48
CA ALA A 78 14.49 2.48 -16.52
C ALA A 78 13.56 3.51 -17.16
N LYS A 79 12.25 3.21 -17.18
CA LYS A 79 11.20 4.07 -17.71
C LYS A 79 9.96 4.02 -16.81
N THR A 80 9.18 5.08 -16.83
CA THR A 80 7.84 5.08 -16.22
C THR A 80 6.88 4.26 -17.08
N TRP A 81 5.96 3.54 -16.45
CA TRP A 81 4.99 2.70 -17.17
C TRP A 81 4.09 3.50 -18.14
N ALA A 82 3.82 4.76 -17.83
CA ALA A 82 3.04 5.63 -18.70
C ALA A 82 3.66 5.85 -20.09
N THR A 83 4.98 5.68 -20.21
CA THR A 83 5.73 5.85 -21.48
C THR A 83 6.29 4.55 -22.02
N SER A 84 6.03 3.42 -21.36
CA SER A 84 6.54 2.11 -21.72
C SER A 84 5.57 1.34 -22.60
N THR A 85 6.10 0.46 -23.43
CA THR A 85 5.31 -0.50 -24.19
C THR A 85 4.78 -1.61 -23.27
N PRO A 86 3.71 -2.34 -23.66
CA PRO A 86 3.19 -3.45 -22.85
C PRO A 86 4.26 -4.52 -22.53
N ASP A 87 5.14 -4.80 -23.46
CA ASP A 87 6.23 -5.77 -23.27
C ASP A 87 7.30 -5.28 -22.31
N GLU A 88 7.62 -3.98 -22.31
CA GLU A 88 8.55 -3.36 -21.36
C GLU A 88 7.95 -3.40 -19.93
N ILE A 89 6.65 -3.13 -19.79
CA ILE A 89 5.96 -3.22 -18.48
C ILE A 89 5.99 -4.67 -17.97
N ARG A 90 5.67 -5.64 -18.81
CA ARG A 90 5.72 -7.06 -18.45
C ARG A 90 7.13 -7.48 -18.04
N ALA A 91 8.14 -7.08 -18.80
CA ALA A 91 9.53 -7.37 -18.46
C ALA A 91 9.94 -6.74 -17.12
N SER A 92 9.51 -5.51 -16.85
CA SER A 92 9.75 -4.82 -15.56
C SER A 92 9.14 -5.59 -14.38
N ILE A 93 7.90 -6.05 -14.51
CA ILE A 93 7.23 -6.83 -13.45
C ILE A 93 7.93 -8.17 -13.22
N ASN A 94 8.25 -8.90 -14.29
CA ASN A 94 8.97 -10.16 -14.21
C ASN A 94 10.36 -9.99 -13.57
N GLN A 95 11.03 -8.86 -13.86
CA GLN A 95 12.30 -8.54 -13.21
C GLN A 95 12.16 -8.38 -11.71
N VAL A 96 11.14 -7.61 -11.25
CA VAL A 96 10.89 -7.42 -9.81
C VAL A 96 10.61 -8.75 -9.11
N LEU A 97 9.80 -9.62 -9.72
CA LEU A 97 9.50 -10.94 -9.18
C LEU A 97 10.75 -11.83 -9.12
N SER A 98 11.56 -11.82 -10.17
CA SER A 98 12.83 -12.56 -10.24
C SER A 98 13.83 -12.07 -9.19
N ASP A 99 13.96 -10.75 -9.03
CA ASP A 99 14.86 -10.13 -8.06
C ASP A 99 14.43 -10.46 -6.62
N ALA A 100 13.13 -10.40 -6.33
CA ALA A 100 12.59 -10.77 -5.03
C ALA A 100 12.81 -12.26 -4.72
N TRP A 101 12.64 -13.13 -5.71
CA TRP A 101 12.91 -14.56 -5.58
C TRP A 101 14.40 -14.83 -5.35
N ALA A 102 15.27 -14.19 -6.11
CA ALA A 102 16.72 -14.29 -5.94
C ALA A 102 17.17 -13.75 -4.57
N ALA A 103 16.59 -12.64 -4.09
CA ALA A 103 16.90 -12.07 -2.78
C ALA A 103 16.56 -13.03 -1.63
N SER A 104 15.55 -13.88 -1.79
CA SER A 104 15.21 -14.94 -0.83
C SER A 104 16.13 -16.17 -0.90
N GLY A 105 17.15 -16.17 -1.78
CA GLY A 105 17.96 -17.36 -2.06
C GLY A 105 17.15 -18.46 -2.76
N TYR A 106 16.15 -18.08 -3.55
CA TYR A 106 15.23 -18.98 -4.27
C TYR A 106 14.38 -19.87 -3.35
N SER A 107 14.29 -19.52 -2.07
CA SER A 107 13.53 -20.30 -1.07
C SER A 107 12.05 -19.92 -1.01
N VAL A 108 11.72 -18.65 -1.32
CA VAL A 108 10.35 -18.13 -1.25
C VAL A 108 9.96 -17.54 -2.61
N VAL A 109 8.92 -18.10 -3.22
CA VAL A 109 8.35 -17.57 -4.46
C VAL A 109 7.44 -16.38 -4.11
N PRO A 110 7.64 -15.18 -4.69
CA PRO A 110 6.74 -14.05 -4.52
C PRO A 110 5.33 -14.41 -5.00
N ARG A 111 4.31 -14.08 -4.20
CA ARG A 111 2.91 -14.36 -4.54
C ARG A 111 2.08 -13.12 -4.75
N ASP A 112 2.45 -12.04 -4.07
CA ASP A 112 1.70 -10.80 -4.06
C ASP A 112 2.55 -9.66 -4.63
N LEU A 113 1.95 -8.90 -5.53
CA LEU A 113 2.53 -7.69 -6.11
C LEU A 113 1.65 -6.51 -5.72
N LEU A 114 2.18 -5.61 -4.90
CA LEU A 114 1.49 -4.37 -4.53
C LEU A 114 1.84 -3.28 -5.54
N ILE A 115 0.84 -2.70 -6.14
CA ILE A 115 0.97 -1.61 -7.10
C ILE A 115 0.03 -0.45 -6.76
N PRO A 116 0.44 0.81 -7.01
CA PRO A 116 -0.44 1.96 -6.83
C PRO A 116 -1.71 1.87 -7.68
N PRO A 117 -2.85 2.42 -7.22
CA PRO A 117 -4.12 2.36 -7.95
C PRO A 117 -4.04 2.93 -9.38
N GLU A 118 -3.26 3.99 -9.59
CA GLU A 118 -3.05 4.58 -10.90
C GLU A 118 -2.37 3.60 -11.88
N GLN A 119 -1.37 2.88 -11.40
CA GLN A 119 -0.67 1.88 -12.20
C GLN A 119 -1.55 0.66 -12.46
N PHE A 120 -2.39 0.28 -11.50
CA PHE A 120 -3.37 -0.78 -11.69
C PHE A 120 -4.41 -0.40 -12.77
N ALA A 121 -4.91 0.83 -12.76
CA ALA A 121 -5.81 1.33 -13.80
C ALA A 121 -5.14 1.33 -15.19
N LEU A 122 -3.86 1.71 -15.25
CA LEU A 122 -3.08 1.66 -16.48
C LEU A 122 -2.97 0.23 -17.03
N LEU A 123 -2.61 -0.75 -16.20
CA LEU A 123 -2.51 -2.17 -16.59
C LEU A 123 -3.84 -2.72 -17.09
N SER A 124 -4.95 -2.27 -16.52
CA SER A 124 -6.30 -2.68 -16.93
C SER A 124 -6.71 -2.09 -18.27
N SER A 125 -6.21 -0.89 -18.62
CA SER A 125 -6.55 -0.18 -19.85
C SER A 125 -5.70 -0.58 -21.06
N ILE A 126 -4.47 -1.04 -20.84
CA ILE A 126 -3.56 -1.43 -21.91
C ILE A 126 -4.00 -2.78 -22.50
N ILE A 127 -4.22 -2.81 -23.81
CA ILE A 127 -4.58 -4.03 -24.55
C ILE A 127 -3.32 -4.60 -25.22
N VAL A 128 -3.08 -5.89 -25.01
CA VAL A 128 -2.00 -6.63 -25.64
C VAL A 128 -2.56 -7.37 -26.85
N SER A 129 -2.34 -6.83 -28.04
CA SER A 129 -2.87 -7.39 -29.29
C SER A 129 -2.27 -8.76 -29.64
N SER A 130 -1.01 -9.00 -29.31
CA SER A 130 -0.31 -10.28 -29.51
C SER A 130 -0.84 -11.42 -28.61
N ALA A 131 -1.56 -11.08 -27.55
CA ALA A 131 -2.18 -12.04 -26.61
C ALA A 131 -3.70 -12.15 -26.79
N GLY A 132 -4.22 -11.94 -27.99
CA GLY A 132 -5.65 -12.08 -28.28
C GLY A 132 -6.51 -10.92 -27.78
N ASN A 133 -6.00 -9.70 -27.78
CA ASN A 133 -6.67 -8.49 -27.31
C ASN A 133 -7.10 -8.55 -25.82
N GLN A 134 -6.31 -9.21 -25.01
CA GLN A 134 -6.51 -9.22 -23.56
C GLN A 134 -5.90 -7.96 -22.93
N SER A 135 -6.43 -7.52 -21.79
CA SER A 135 -5.76 -6.49 -21.01
C SER A 135 -4.41 -7.00 -20.49
N LEU A 136 -3.45 -6.08 -20.33
CA LEU A 136 -2.14 -6.45 -19.78
C LEU A 136 -2.27 -7.06 -18.38
N LEU A 137 -3.20 -6.56 -17.57
CA LEU A 137 -3.51 -7.13 -16.26
C LEU A 137 -3.93 -8.60 -16.34
N THR A 138 -4.89 -8.91 -17.23
CA THR A 138 -5.35 -10.31 -17.44
C THR A 138 -4.23 -11.20 -17.95
N ASN A 139 -3.41 -10.69 -18.85
CA ASN A 139 -2.25 -11.43 -19.38
C ASN A 139 -1.23 -11.76 -18.28
N LEU A 140 -0.95 -10.82 -17.40
CA LEU A 140 -0.07 -11.04 -16.24
C LEU A 140 -0.64 -12.10 -15.28
N GLN A 141 -1.93 -11.99 -14.93
CA GLN A 141 -2.58 -12.94 -14.01
C GLN A 141 -2.63 -14.38 -14.56
N THR A 142 -2.63 -14.53 -15.87
CA THR A 142 -2.74 -15.86 -16.50
C THR A 142 -1.38 -16.51 -16.77
N ASN A 143 -0.31 -15.70 -16.92
CA ASN A 143 0.99 -16.16 -17.38
C ASN A 143 2.13 -15.92 -16.35
N THR A 144 1.80 -15.50 -15.15
CA THR A 144 2.74 -15.39 -14.02
C THR A 144 2.36 -16.34 -12.92
#